data_f4eec8551a82286fc5f6a33023736648
#
_entry.id   f4eec8551a82286fc5f6a33023736648
#
_cell.length_a   1.000
_cell.length_b   1.000
_cell.length_c   1.000
_cell.angle_alpha   90.00
_cell.angle_beta   90.00
_cell.angle_gamma   90.00
#
_symmetry.space_group_name_H-M   'P 1'
#
loop_
_entity.id
_entity.type
_entity.pdbx_description
1 polymer ?
#
loop_
_entity_poly.entity_id
_entity_poly.type
_entity_poly.pdbx_seq_one_letter_code
_entity_poly.pdbx_strand_id
1 'polypeptide(L)'
;FFSSRRRHTRCLSDWSSDVCSSDLGLSALPAANPDIRLRLDEEGKTIGWPAMHAKLALIDPVTAERLKPNDSQRVQRALEVFEITGKPMSTLLANSPSDDGREGSTIPSWINLVSLEPADRKRLHQNLEKRFDEMLLAGFLDEVKELRKNSALHADLPAIRSVGYRQAWEYLNGEIDAEQMRYKALAATRQLGKRQLTWLRAIAGRNVFDPFNPVELKAALDHCKQSLA
;
A
#
# COMPACT_ATOMS: atom_id res chain seq x y z
N PHE A 1 17.04 -9.74 -2.23
CA PHE A 1 16.33 -10.63 -3.11
C PHE A 1 15.21 -9.87 -3.80
N PHE A 2 15.55 -9.09 -4.83
CA PHE A 2 14.59 -8.52 -5.75
C PHE A 2 15.02 -8.91 -7.15
N SER A 3 14.78 -10.14 -7.51
CA SER A 3 14.90 -10.61 -8.87
C SER A 3 13.53 -11.03 -9.35
N SER A 4 12.77 -10.09 -9.85
CA SER A 4 11.74 -10.35 -10.86
C SER A 4 11.19 -9.02 -11.35
N ARG A 5 11.79 -8.49 -12.41
CA ARG A 5 11.45 -7.22 -13.08
C ARG A 5 10.02 -7.16 -13.68
N ARG A 6 9.18 -8.18 -13.51
CA ARG A 6 7.85 -8.24 -14.15
C ARG A 6 6.65 -8.26 -13.21
N ARG A 7 6.84 -8.28 -11.88
CA ARG A 7 5.72 -8.30 -10.91
C ARG A 7 5.50 -6.99 -10.15
N HIS A 8 6.34 -5.99 -10.33
CA HIS A 8 6.31 -4.76 -9.52
C HIS A 8 5.30 -3.71 -9.97
N THR A 9 4.78 -3.77 -11.18
CA THR A 9 3.87 -2.73 -11.69
C THR A 9 2.45 -2.78 -11.13
N ARG A 10 2.06 -3.83 -10.43
CA ARG A 10 0.74 -3.94 -9.75
C ARG A 10 0.76 -3.70 -8.25
N CYS A 11 1.93 -3.80 -7.59
CA CYS A 11 2.04 -3.78 -6.13
C CYS A 11 2.24 -2.41 -5.49
N LEU A 12 2.25 -1.30 -6.23
CA LEU A 12 2.76 -0.03 -5.70
C LEU A 12 1.71 1.01 -5.33
N SER A 13 0.43 0.80 -5.65
CA SER A 13 -0.63 1.72 -5.24
C SER A 13 -1.29 1.37 -3.90
N ASP A 14 -1.28 0.10 -3.48
CA ASP A 14 -1.91 -0.37 -2.24
C ASP A 14 -1.14 -1.55 -1.63
N TRP A 15 0.06 -1.28 -1.16
CA TRP A 15 0.96 -2.32 -0.65
C TRP A 15 0.45 -3.08 0.56
N SER A 16 -0.58 -2.58 1.23
CA SER A 16 -1.18 -3.25 2.39
C SER A 16 -2.38 -4.14 2.04
N SER A 17 -2.98 -3.96 0.85
CA SER A 17 -4.18 -4.70 0.47
C SER A 17 -3.94 -5.81 -0.56
N ASP A 18 -2.91 -5.66 -1.43
CA ASP A 18 -2.78 -6.53 -2.59
C ASP A 18 -2.27 -7.94 -2.29
N VAL A 19 -1.43 -8.13 -1.28
CA VAL A 19 -0.92 -9.46 -0.96
C VAL A 19 -1.99 -10.33 -0.31
N CYS A 20 -2.86 -9.75 0.51
CA CYS A 20 -3.95 -10.49 1.14
C CYS A 20 -5.20 -10.55 0.28
N SER A 21 -5.47 -9.54 -0.56
CA SER A 21 -6.67 -9.52 -1.38
C SER A 21 -6.60 -10.46 -2.58
N SER A 22 -5.40 -10.74 -3.12
CA SER A 22 -5.25 -11.73 -4.20
C SER A 22 -5.49 -13.17 -3.74
N ASP A 23 -5.14 -13.47 -2.50
CA ASP A 23 -5.22 -14.81 -1.94
C ASP A 23 -6.50 -15.05 -1.14
N LEU A 24 -7.07 -13.99 -0.55
CA LEU A 24 -8.31 -14.04 0.24
C LEU A 24 -9.56 -13.59 -0.54
N GLY A 25 -9.39 -13.20 -1.80
CA GLY A 25 -10.44 -12.68 -2.67
C GLY A 25 -10.51 -11.15 -2.65
N LEU A 26 -10.74 -10.58 -3.83
CA LEU A 26 -11.06 -9.17 -3.99
C LEU A 26 -12.53 -8.95 -3.67
N SER A 27 -12.87 -7.84 -3.02
CA SER A 27 -14.27 -7.43 -2.90
C SER A 27 -14.91 -7.33 -4.29
N ALA A 28 -16.16 -7.75 -4.43
CA ALA A 28 -16.91 -7.73 -5.69
C ALA A 28 -17.26 -6.30 -6.16
N LEU A 29 -16.40 -5.33 -5.87
CA LEU A 29 -16.56 -3.95 -6.32
C LEU A 29 -16.20 -3.83 -7.81
N PRO A 30 -16.90 -2.96 -8.57
CA PRO A 30 -16.65 -2.78 -9.98
C PRO A 30 -15.23 -2.27 -10.25
N ALA A 31 -14.69 -2.58 -11.42
CA ALA A 31 -13.42 -2.01 -11.88
C ALA A 31 -13.52 -0.47 -11.94
N ALA A 32 -12.37 0.19 -11.82
CA ALA A 32 -12.31 1.65 -11.93
C ALA A 32 -12.69 2.12 -13.34
N ASN A 33 -13.50 3.19 -13.41
CA ASN A 33 -13.86 3.86 -14.66
C ASN A 33 -13.14 5.22 -14.76
N PRO A 34 -12.18 5.38 -15.70
CA PRO A 34 -11.40 6.61 -15.83
C PRO A 34 -12.25 7.87 -16.10
N ASP A 35 -13.31 7.75 -16.91
CA ASP A 35 -14.16 8.88 -17.29
C ASP A 35 -14.96 9.41 -16.10
N ILE A 36 -15.52 8.48 -15.29
CA ILE A 36 -16.23 8.85 -14.07
C ILE A 36 -15.28 9.52 -13.08
N ARG A 37 -14.07 8.97 -12.91
CA ARG A 37 -13.06 9.56 -12.03
C ARG A 37 -12.67 10.96 -12.44
N LEU A 38 -12.41 11.17 -13.73
CA LEU A 38 -12.06 12.49 -14.26
C LEU A 38 -13.15 13.50 -13.93
N ARG A 39 -14.41 13.17 -14.20
CA ARG A 39 -15.56 14.03 -13.92
C ARG A 39 -15.71 14.33 -12.42
N LEU A 40 -15.58 13.32 -11.56
CA LEU A 40 -15.66 13.51 -10.11
C LEU A 40 -14.47 14.34 -9.57
N ASP A 41 -13.29 14.24 -10.19
CA ASP A 41 -12.14 15.08 -9.85
C ASP A 41 -12.38 16.55 -10.25
N GLU A 42 -12.94 16.80 -11.41
CA GLU A 42 -13.30 18.14 -11.87
C GLU A 42 -14.38 18.76 -10.98
N GLU A 43 -15.39 17.98 -10.63
CA GLU A 43 -16.43 18.42 -9.71
C GLU A 43 -15.84 18.70 -8.31
N GLY A 44 -14.97 17.81 -7.80
CA GLY A 44 -14.28 18.00 -6.53
C GLY A 44 -13.36 19.21 -6.50
N LYS A 45 -12.75 19.58 -7.63
CA LYS A 45 -11.98 20.84 -7.76
C LYS A 45 -12.88 22.06 -7.75
N THR A 46 -14.10 21.97 -8.26
CA THR A 46 -15.05 23.08 -8.40
C THR A 46 -15.78 23.35 -7.09
N ILE A 47 -16.37 22.34 -6.46
CA ILE A 47 -17.20 22.52 -5.24
C ILE A 47 -16.48 22.17 -3.95
N GLY A 48 -15.30 21.55 -4.04
CA GLY A 48 -14.49 21.10 -2.92
C GLY A 48 -14.87 19.72 -2.41
N TRP A 49 -13.88 18.97 -1.90
CA TRP A 49 -14.07 17.62 -1.39
C TRP A 49 -15.00 17.51 -0.18
N PRO A 50 -15.08 18.48 0.74
CA PRO A 50 -16.11 18.48 1.80
C PRO A 50 -17.54 18.47 1.25
N ALA A 51 -17.82 19.19 0.15
CA ALA A 51 -19.14 19.15 -0.49
C ALA A 51 -19.41 17.83 -1.18
N MET A 52 -18.39 17.23 -1.82
CA MET A 52 -18.47 15.87 -2.36
C MET A 52 -18.73 14.83 -1.27
N HIS A 53 -18.10 14.98 -0.11
CA HIS A 53 -18.37 14.13 1.06
C HIS A 53 -19.82 14.30 1.56
N ALA A 54 -20.37 15.51 1.58
CA ALA A 54 -21.77 15.74 1.93
C ALA A 54 -22.72 15.06 0.93
N LYS A 55 -22.42 15.07 -0.39
CA LYS A 55 -23.15 14.29 -1.38
C LYS A 55 -23.08 12.79 -1.08
N LEU A 56 -21.90 12.28 -0.75
CA LEU A 56 -21.74 10.87 -0.34
C LEU A 56 -22.60 10.54 0.88
N ALA A 57 -22.68 11.44 1.88
CA ALA A 57 -23.47 11.23 3.08
C ALA A 57 -24.99 11.06 2.80
N LEU A 58 -25.51 11.66 1.73
CA LEU A 58 -26.89 11.47 1.30
C LEU A 58 -27.13 10.10 0.64
N ILE A 59 -26.11 9.53 0.02
CA ILE A 59 -26.17 8.28 -0.75
C ILE A 59 -25.78 7.09 0.11
N ASP A 60 -24.69 7.23 0.85
CA ASP A 60 -24.08 6.19 1.69
C ASP A 60 -23.59 6.80 3.02
N PRO A 61 -24.52 7.04 3.96
CA PRO A 61 -24.18 7.63 5.25
C PRO A 61 -23.19 6.75 6.05
N VAL A 62 -23.27 5.43 5.92
CA VAL A 62 -22.38 4.49 6.61
C VAL A 62 -20.93 4.64 6.13
N THR A 63 -20.70 4.75 4.83
CA THR A 63 -19.36 5.01 4.30
C THR A 63 -18.89 6.42 4.63
N ALA A 64 -19.77 7.43 4.52
CA ALA A 64 -19.40 8.81 4.79
C ALA A 64 -18.97 9.03 6.25
N GLU A 65 -19.66 8.45 7.24
CA GLU A 65 -19.28 8.55 8.65
C GLU A 65 -17.85 8.06 8.92
N ARG A 66 -17.39 7.09 8.16
CA ARG A 66 -16.06 6.49 8.29
C ARG A 66 -14.95 7.30 7.62
N LEU A 67 -15.29 8.18 6.69
CA LEU A 67 -14.34 8.94 5.88
C LEU A 67 -14.20 10.36 6.40
N LYS A 68 -12.99 10.90 6.30
CA LYS A 68 -12.78 12.33 6.55
C LYS A 68 -13.26 13.15 5.35
N PRO A 69 -13.85 14.34 5.55
CA PRO A 69 -14.35 15.18 4.46
C PRO A 69 -13.33 15.54 3.38
N ASN A 70 -12.04 15.55 3.74
CA ASN A 70 -10.94 15.85 2.82
C ASN A 70 -10.24 14.59 2.24
N ASP A 71 -10.76 13.39 2.48
CA ASP A 71 -10.22 12.15 1.90
C ASP A 71 -10.76 11.97 0.48
N SER A 72 -10.19 12.75 -0.45
CA SER A 72 -10.61 12.83 -1.84
C SER A 72 -10.67 11.46 -2.52
N GLN A 73 -9.64 10.64 -2.34
CA GLN A 73 -9.55 9.34 -3.02
C GLN A 73 -10.66 8.37 -2.59
N ARG A 74 -10.94 8.30 -1.27
CA ARG A 74 -11.98 7.39 -0.77
C ARG A 74 -13.39 7.91 -1.04
N VAL A 75 -13.60 9.22 -0.93
CA VAL A 75 -14.88 9.86 -1.31
C VAL A 75 -15.15 9.65 -2.79
N GLN A 76 -14.16 9.91 -3.66
CA GLN A 76 -14.27 9.68 -5.10
C GLN A 76 -14.61 8.20 -5.40
N ARG A 77 -13.91 7.26 -4.77
CA ARG A 77 -14.14 5.82 -4.99
C ARG A 77 -15.55 5.40 -4.58
N ALA A 78 -16.06 5.90 -3.47
CA ALA A 78 -17.41 5.55 -3.01
C ALA A 78 -18.49 6.11 -3.96
N LEU A 79 -18.32 7.34 -4.44
CA LEU A 79 -19.20 7.94 -5.44
C LEU A 79 -19.11 7.22 -6.80
N GLU A 80 -17.89 6.88 -7.26
CA GLU A 80 -17.66 6.09 -8.48
C GLU A 80 -18.40 4.75 -8.43
N VAL A 81 -18.28 4.02 -7.33
CA VAL A 81 -18.96 2.73 -7.13
C VAL A 81 -20.47 2.90 -7.21
N PHE A 82 -21.02 3.93 -6.58
CA PHE A 82 -22.44 4.21 -6.66
C PHE A 82 -22.89 4.55 -8.08
N GLU A 83 -22.15 5.36 -8.81
CA GLU A 83 -22.49 5.72 -10.20
C GLU A 83 -22.45 4.52 -11.16
N ILE A 84 -21.53 3.58 -10.94
CA ILE A 84 -21.44 2.37 -11.78
C ILE A 84 -22.53 1.36 -11.43
N THR A 85 -22.86 1.19 -10.14
CA THR A 85 -23.70 0.08 -9.69
C THR A 85 -25.12 0.48 -9.29
N GLY A 86 -25.36 1.77 -9.04
CA GLY A 86 -26.60 2.27 -8.45
C GLY A 86 -26.80 1.89 -6.99
N LYS A 87 -25.78 1.26 -6.33
CA LYS A 87 -25.87 0.78 -4.94
C LYS A 87 -24.79 1.44 -4.08
N PRO A 88 -25.10 1.77 -2.82
CA PRO A 88 -24.10 2.24 -1.86
C PRO A 88 -22.93 1.27 -1.71
N MET A 89 -21.71 1.79 -1.59
CA MET A 89 -20.52 0.94 -1.40
C MET A 89 -20.60 0.12 -0.11
N SER A 90 -21.17 0.68 0.97
CA SER A 90 -21.44 -0.04 2.22
C SER A 90 -22.28 -1.31 2.02
N THR A 91 -23.33 -1.23 1.18
CA THR A 91 -24.21 -2.36 0.89
C THR A 91 -23.49 -3.46 0.10
N LEU A 92 -22.62 -3.07 -0.86
CA LEU A 92 -21.85 -4.04 -1.64
C LEU A 92 -20.79 -4.73 -0.79
N LEU A 93 -20.18 -4.00 0.13
CA LEU A 93 -19.19 -4.55 1.07
C LEU A 93 -19.84 -5.47 2.11
N ALA A 94 -21.00 -5.12 2.65
CA ALA A 94 -21.72 -5.97 3.62
C ALA A 94 -22.14 -7.34 3.04
N ASN A 95 -22.30 -7.44 1.72
CA ASN A 95 -22.62 -8.68 1.02
C ASN A 95 -21.37 -9.44 0.53
N SER A 96 -20.18 -8.94 0.79
CA SER A 96 -18.93 -9.59 0.39
C SER A 96 -18.44 -10.54 1.48
N PRO A 97 -18.15 -11.81 1.19
CA PRO A 97 -17.65 -12.76 2.20
C PRO A 97 -16.34 -12.36 2.87
N SER A 98 -15.71 -11.30 2.40
CA SER A 98 -14.41 -10.80 2.85
C SER A 98 -14.48 -9.54 3.73
N ASP A 99 -15.70 -9.08 4.15
CA ASP A 99 -15.84 -7.79 4.84
C ASP A 99 -15.74 -7.86 6.39
N ASP A 100 -15.15 -8.91 6.94
CA ASP A 100 -14.78 -8.94 8.36
C ASP A 100 -13.41 -8.30 8.66
N GLY A 101 -12.98 -7.37 7.84
CA GLY A 101 -11.69 -6.64 7.96
C GLY A 101 -11.58 -5.69 9.15
N ARG A 102 -12.42 -5.89 10.21
CA ARG A 102 -12.41 -5.03 11.39
C ARG A 102 -12.53 -5.79 12.68
N GLU A 103 -11.54 -6.18 13.28
CA GLU A 103 -11.43 -7.00 14.48
C GLU A 103 -11.39 -8.50 14.14
N GLY A 104 -10.20 -8.97 13.84
CA GLY A 104 -9.91 -10.38 13.74
C GLY A 104 -10.24 -10.99 12.38
N SER A 105 -9.70 -10.44 11.29
CA SER A 105 -9.63 -11.19 10.03
C SER A 105 -9.01 -12.55 10.33
N THR A 106 -9.88 -13.54 10.52
CA THR A 106 -9.43 -14.90 10.82
C THR A 106 -8.91 -15.48 9.53
N ILE A 107 -7.62 -15.75 9.51
CA ILE A 107 -6.98 -16.42 8.38
C ILE A 107 -7.72 -17.76 8.19
N PRO A 108 -8.17 -18.10 6.97
CA PRO A 108 -8.74 -19.40 6.71
C PRO A 108 -7.80 -20.50 7.20
N SER A 109 -8.36 -21.58 7.78
CA SER A 109 -7.59 -22.65 8.42
C SER A 109 -6.61 -23.38 7.50
N TRP A 110 -6.82 -23.27 6.19
CA TRP A 110 -5.94 -23.82 5.16
C TRP A 110 -4.74 -22.91 4.82
N ILE A 111 -4.72 -21.66 5.33
CA ILE A 111 -3.59 -20.73 5.13
C ILE A 111 -2.72 -20.76 6.39
N ASN A 112 -1.45 -21.11 6.20
CA ASN A 112 -0.43 -20.97 7.24
C ASN A 112 0.35 -19.67 7.03
N LEU A 113 0.00 -18.61 7.77
CA LEU A 113 0.65 -17.31 7.66
C LEU A 113 1.85 -17.21 8.58
N VAL A 114 3.03 -17.04 7.99
CA VAL A 114 4.29 -16.75 8.68
C VAL A 114 4.55 -15.25 8.60
N SER A 115 4.70 -14.60 9.75
CA SER A 115 5.01 -13.17 9.87
C SER A 115 6.40 -12.97 10.45
N LEU A 116 7.27 -12.27 9.70
CA LEU A 116 8.59 -11.88 10.16
C LEU A 116 8.50 -10.47 10.75
N GLU A 117 8.45 -10.39 12.09
CA GLU A 117 8.27 -9.12 12.80
C GLU A 117 9.53 -8.83 13.65
N PRO A 118 10.35 -7.83 13.26
CA PRO A 118 11.50 -7.42 14.06
C PRO A 118 11.08 -6.94 15.45
N ALA A 119 11.63 -7.54 16.50
CA ALA A 119 11.43 -7.10 17.89
C ALA A 119 12.19 -5.79 18.15
N ASP A 120 13.41 -5.66 17.62
CA ASP A 120 14.26 -4.48 17.79
C ASP A 120 14.08 -3.48 16.62
N ARG A 121 13.30 -2.42 16.89
CA ARG A 121 13.10 -1.31 15.93
C ARG A 121 14.38 -0.56 15.59
N LYS A 122 15.31 -0.43 16.56
CA LYS A 122 16.56 0.30 16.35
C LYS A 122 17.42 -0.45 15.32
N ARG A 123 17.53 -1.75 15.49
CA ARG A 123 18.22 -2.63 14.53
C ARG A 123 17.56 -2.62 13.16
N LEU A 124 16.21 -2.63 13.10
CA LEU A 124 15.48 -2.48 11.84
C LEU A 124 15.85 -1.16 11.13
N HIS A 125 15.84 -0.05 11.87
CA HIS A 125 16.16 1.27 11.28
C HIS A 125 17.61 1.33 10.79
N GLN A 126 18.57 0.76 11.50
CA GLN A 126 19.96 0.67 11.06
C GLN A 126 20.11 -0.16 9.77
N ASN A 127 19.40 -1.28 9.68
CA ASN A 127 19.41 -2.12 8.48
C ASN A 127 18.77 -1.43 7.28
N LEU A 128 17.68 -0.68 7.48
CA LEU A 128 17.05 0.11 6.42
C LEU A 128 17.98 1.20 5.90
N GLU A 129 18.69 1.88 6.79
CA GLU A 129 19.67 2.90 6.44
C GLU A 129 20.84 2.32 5.64
N LYS A 130 21.47 1.28 6.19
CA LYS A 130 22.56 0.57 5.50
C LYS A 130 22.14 0.08 4.11
N ARG A 131 20.97 -0.54 4.00
CA ARG A 131 20.43 -1.02 2.72
C ARG A 131 20.22 0.11 1.72
N PHE A 132 19.70 1.26 2.15
CA PHE A 132 19.48 2.38 1.26
C PHE A 132 20.81 2.96 0.75
N ASP A 133 21.81 3.09 1.62
CA ASP A 133 23.16 3.54 1.25
C ASP A 133 23.80 2.55 0.26
N GLU A 134 23.69 1.25 0.49
CA GLU A 134 24.15 0.21 -0.44
C GLU A 134 23.44 0.30 -1.80
N MET A 135 22.14 0.59 -1.83
CA MET A 135 21.39 0.80 -3.08
C MET A 135 21.90 2.03 -3.85
N LEU A 136 22.19 3.12 -3.16
CA LEU A 136 22.76 4.31 -3.79
C LEU A 136 24.13 4.02 -4.41
N LEU A 137 24.99 3.30 -3.69
CA LEU A 137 26.31 2.88 -4.19
C LEU A 137 26.21 1.88 -5.37
N ALA A 138 25.18 1.06 -5.40
CA ALA A 138 24.93 0.09 -6.46
C ALA A 138 24.31 0.69 -7.74
N GLY A 139 24.12 2.02 -7.79
CA GLY A 139 23.64 2.71 -8.99
C GLY A 139 22.13 2.95 -9.04
N PHE A 140 21.45 2.99 -7.90
CA PHE A 140 20.01 3.26 -7.84
C PHE A 140 19.60 4.56 -8.56
N LEU A 141 20.40 5.63 -8.44
CA LEU A 141 20.12 6.88 -9.14
C LEU A 141 20.27 6.76 -10.65
N ASP A 142 21.18 5.92 -11.14
CA ASP A 142 21.36 5.70 -12.57
C ASP A 142 20.19 4.87 -13.13
N GLU A 143 19.67 3.91 -12.37
CA GLU A 143 18.44 3.22 -12.72
C GLU A 143 17.27 4.21 -12.89
N VAL A 144 17.10 5.14 -11.94
CA VAL A 144 16.01 6.13 -12.03
C VAL A 144 16.21 7.09 -13.20
N LYS A 145 17.47 7.49 -13.53
CA LYS A 145 17.77 8.29 -14.72
C LYS A 145 17.38 7.56 -16.01
N GLU A 146 17.67 6.27 -16.11
CA GLU A 146 17.26 5.46 -17.28
C GLU A 146 15.74 5.37 -17.39
N LEU A 147 15.02 5.14 -16.28
CA LEU A 147 13.56 5.12 -16.27
C LEU A 147 12.97 6.45 -16.75
N ARG A 148 13.57 7.59 -16.41
CA ARG A 148 13.12 8.92 -16.83
C ARG A 148 13.22 9.16 -18.35
N LYS A 149 14.02 8.40 -19.08
CA LYS A 149 14.09 8.50 -20.55
C LYS A 149 12.79 8.03 -21.22
N ASN A 150 12.00 7.23 -20.53
CA ASN A 150 10.71 6.81 -21.03
C ASN A 150 9.66 7.89 -20.73
N SER A 151 9.17 8.57 -21.76
CA SER A 151 8.19 9.65 -21.67
C SER A 151 6.83 9.21 -21.11
N ALA A 152 6.52 7.90 -21.10
CA ALA A 152 5.32 7.38 -20.47
C ALA A 152 5.41 7.35 -18.92
N LEU A 153 6.62 7.54 -18.35
CA LEU A 153 6.81 7.55 -16.91
C LEU A 153 6.87 9.00 -16.40
N HIS A 154 6.01 9.31 -15.43
CA HIS A 154 5.92 10.63 -14.80
C HIS A 154 5.70 10.50 -13.30
N ALA A 155 5.92 11.60 -12.55
CA ALA A 155 5.91 11.62 -11.08
C ALA A 155 4.60 11.14 -10.44
N ASP A 156 3.47 11.28 -11.14
CA ASP A 156 2.15 10.92 -10.60
C ASP A 156 1.81 9.44 -10.74
N LEU A 157 2.60 8.68 -11.50
CA LEU A 157 2.38 7.24 -11.61
C LEU A 157 2.59 6.54 -10.27
N PRO A 158 1.71 5.60 -9.88
CA PRO A 158 1.84 4.85 -8.64
C PRO A 158 3.21 4.21 -8.45
N ALA A 159 3.81 3.69 -9.52
CA ALA A 159 5.14 3.09 -9.49
C ALA A 159 6.24 4.10 -9.09
N ILE A 160 6.18 5.32 -9.63
CA ILE A 160 7.15 6.38 -9.34
C ILE A 160 6.91 6.99 -7.96
N ARG A 161 5.66 7.00 -7.48
CA ARG A 161 5.32 7.45 -6.12
C ARG A 161 5.76 6.50 -5.00
N SER A 162 6.33 5.35 -5.33
CA SER A 162 6.87 4.43 -4.32
C SER A 162 8.04 5.04 -3.55
N VAL A 163 8.22 4.52 -2.32
CA VAL A 163 9.30 4.98 -1.43
C VAL A 163 10.66 4.71 -2.10
N GLY A 164 11.54 5.70 -2.08
CA GLY A 164 12.83 5.69 -2.76
C GLY A 164 12.74 6.32 -4.14
N TYR A 165 11.92 5.79 -5.05
CA TYR A 165 11.78 6.31 -6.42
C TYR A 165 11.26 7.75 -6.44
N ARG A 166 10.24 8.06 -5.66
CA ARG A 166 9.71 9.42 -5.55
C ARG A 166 10.79 10.41 -5.11
N GLN A 167 11.57 10.09 -4.08
CA GLN A 167 12.62 10.99 -3.58
C GLN A 167 13.78 11.13 -4.57
N ALA A 168 14.15 10.05 -5.25
CA ALA A 168 15.13 10.10 -6.32
C ALA A 168 14.65 10.93 -7.51
N TRP A 169 13.35 10.87 -7.83
CA TRP A 169 12.75 11.70 -8.88
C TRP A 169 12.75 13.17 -8.51
N GLU A 170 12.35 13.55 -7.27
CA GLU A 170 12.44 14.93 -6.74
C GLU A 170 13.90 15.45 -6.81
N TYR A 171 14.86 14.63 -6.43
CA TYR A 171 16.28 14.97 -6.52
C TYR A 171 16.76 15.20 -7.97
N LEU A 172 16.40 14.33 -8.87
CA LEU A 172 16.77 14.45 -10.29
C LEU A 172 16.03 15.58 -11.01
N ASN A 173 14.95 16.11 -10.45
CA ASN A 173 14.29 17.34 -10.89
C ASN A 173 14.98 18.60 -10.34
N GLY A 174 15.94 18.47 -9.40
CA GLY A 174 16.55 19.61 -8.73
C GLY A 174 15.68 20.25 -7.64
N GLU A 175 14.61 19.59 -7.22
CA GLU A 175 13.68 20.10 -6.19
C GLU A 175 14.26 19.96 -4.77
N ILE A 176 15.13 18.98 -4.58
CA ILE A 176 15.82 18.70 -3.32
C ILE A 176 17.27 18.32 -3.56
N ASP A 177 18.14 18.50 -2.58
CA ASP A 177 19.52 18.06 -2.62
C ASP A 177 19.69 16.57 -2.24
N ALA A 178 20.89 16.03 -2.37
CA ALA A 178 21.18 14.62 -2.11
C ALA A 178 20.98 14.24 -0.63
N GLU A 179 21.27 15.12 0.31
CA GLU A 179 21.08 14.90 1.73
C GLU A 179 19.59 14.85 2.09
N GLN A 180 18.84 15.79 1.58
CA GLN A 180 17.38 15.85 1.72
C GLN A 180 16.71 14.63 1.10
N MET A 181 17.16 14.19 -0.09
CA MET A 181 16.68 12.97 -0.73
C MET A 181 16.87 11.76 0.19
N ARG A 182 18.10 11.57 0.68
CA ARG A 182 18.42 10.47 1.60
C ARG A 182 17.57 10.53 2.87
N TYR A 183 17.46 11.69 3.51
CA TYR A 183 16.68 11.88 4.71
C TYR A 183 15.19 11.55 4.49
N LYS A 184 14.58 12.12 3.44
CA LYS A 184 13.17 11.88 3.09
C LYS A 184 12.91 10.41 2.75
N ALA A 185 13.81 9.75 2.01
CA ALA A 185 13.66 8.34 1.65
C ALA A 185 13.70 7.43 2.88
N LEU A 186 14.65 7.67 3.79
CA LEU A 186 14.75 6.92 5.04
C LEU A 186 13.53 7.16 5.96
N ALA A 187 13.07 8.40 6.08
CA ALA A 187 11.87 8.73 6.86
C ALA A 187 10.64 8.01 6.30
N ALA A 188 10.43 8.05 4.98
CA ALA A 188 9.32 7.37 4.31
C ALA A 188 9.40 5.84 4.46
N THR A 189 10.60 5.25 4.34
CA THR A 189 10.82 3.81 4.54
C THR A 189 10.51 3.37 5.97
N ARG A 190 10.94 4.15 6.97
CA ARG A 190 10.62 3.87 8.39
C ARG A 190 9.12 3.95 8.66
N GLN A 191 8.43 4.92 8.07
CA GLN A 191 6.98 5.04 8.18
C GLN A 191 6.26 3.87 7.50
N LEU A 192 6.74 3.42 6.34
CA LEU A 192 6.21 2.25 5.66
C LEU A 192 6.36 1.00 6.53
N GLY A 193 7.56 0.75 7.07
CA GLY A 193 7.80 -0.38 7.98
C GLY A 193 6.91 -0.34 9.24
N LYS A 194 6.68 0.86 9.81
CA LYS A 194 5.74 1.02 10.92
C LYS A 194 4.32 0.62 10.53
N ARG A 195 3.82 1.06 9.36
CA ARG A 195 2.48 0.69 8.87
C ARG A 195 2.36 -0.81 8.63
N GLN A 196 3.38 -1.44 8.01
CA GLN A 196 3.41 -2.87 7.78
C GLN A 196 3.30 -3.66 9.09
N LEU A 197 4.10 -3.31 10.11
CA LEU A 197 4.04 -3.97 11.41
C LEU A 197 2.70 -3.75 12.13
N THR A 198 2.11 -2.56 12.00
CA THR A 198 0.78 -2.28 12.58
C THR A 198 -0.29 -3.13 11.92
N TRP A 199 -0.22 -3.26 10.59
CA TRP A 199 -1.16 -4.07 9.82
C TRP A 199 -1.00 -5.57 10.12
N LEU A 200 0.24 -6.08 10.09
CA LEU A 200 0.51 -7.48 10.45
C LEU A 200 -0.05 -7.86 11.83
N ARG A 201 0.11 -6.96 12.81
CA ARG A 201 -0.39 -7.18 14.17
C ARG A 201 -1.92 -7.25 14.28
N ALA A 202 -2.64 -6.67 13.34
CA ALA A 202 -4.09 -6.76 13.28
C ALA A 202 -4.59 -8.13 12.77
N ILE A 203 -3.72 -8.92 12.14
CA ILE A 203 -4.10 -10.25 11.62
C ILE A 203 -3.97 -11.29 12.73
N ALA A 204 -5.10 -11.88 13.12
CA ALA A 204 -5.13 -12.97 14.10
C ALA A 204 -4.64 -14.30 13.47
N GLY A 205 -4.08 -15.20 14.29
CA GLY A 205 -3.68 -16.55 13.85
C GLY A 205 -2.37 -16.61 13.04
N ARG A 206 -1.63 -15.51 12.92
CA ARG A 206 -0.30 -15.53 12.30
C ARG A 206 0.76 -16.15 13.21
N ASN A 207 1.71 -16.86 12.62
CA ASN A 207 2.90 -17.37 13.31
C ASN A 207 4.00 -16.31 13.23
N VAL A 208 4.40 -15.76 14.37
CA VAL A 208 5.33 -14.61 14.45
C VAL A 208 6.73 -15.08 14.78
N PHE A 209 7.73 -14.61 14.02
CA PHE A 209 9.15 -14.88 14.24
C PHE A 209 9.97 -13.59 14.09
N ASP A 210 10.99 -13.41 14.93
CA ASP A 210 11.95 -12.30 14.77
C ASP A 210 13.01 -12.68 13.71
N PRO A 211 13.09 -11.97 12.57
CA PRO A 211 14.07 -12.25 11.53
C PRO A 211 15.51 -11.93 11.97
N PHE A 212 15.70 -11.20 13.07
CA PHE A 212 17.01 -10.88 13.61
C PHE A 212 17.50 -11.89 14.64
N ASN A 213 16.65 -12.83 15.06
CA ASN A 213 17.02 -13.96 15.91
C ASN A 213 17.28 -15.20 15.02
N PRO A 214 18.53 -15.70 14.94
CA PRO A 214 18.85 -16.84 14.08
C PRO A 214 18.06 -18.11 14.42
N VAL A 215 17.74 -18.31 15.71
CA VAL A 215 16.96 -19.47 16.17
C VAL A 215 15.52 -19.37 15.67
N GLU A 216 14.89 -18.22 15.82
CA GLU A 216 13.53 -17.99 15.34
C GLU A 216 13.43 -18.01 13.81
N LEU A 217 14.42 -17.46 13.10
CA LEU A 217 14.48 -17.53 11.64
C LEU A 217 14.58 -18.98 11.15
N LYS A 218 15.37 -19.82 11.83
CA LYS A 218 15.42 -21.25 11.53
C LYS A 218 14.07 -21.92 11.81
N ALA A 219 13.45 -21.62 12.95
CA ALA A 219 12.13 -22.14 13.30
C ALA A 219 11.07 -21.75 12.26
N ALA A 220 11.09 -20.50 11.75
CA ALA A 220 10.21 -20.07 10.66
C ALA A 220 10.41 -20.89 9.39
N LEU A 221 11.65 -21.17 9.00
CA LEU A 221 11.95 -22.01 7.83
C LEU A 221 11.49 -23.45 8.02
N ASP A 222 11.69 -24.01 9.19
CA ASP A 222 11.25 -25.39 9.51
C ASP A 222 9.72 -25.49 9.54
N HIS A 223 9.04 -24.45 10.06
CA HIS A 223 7.59 -24.32 10.04
C HIS A 223 7.04 -24.27 8.61
N CYS A 224 7.66 -23.49 7.72
CA CYS A 224 7.29 -23.47 6.30
C CYS A 224 7.45 -24.82 5.61
N LYS A 225 8.55 -25.55 5.90
CA LYS A 225 8.79 -26.89 5.32
C LYS A 225 7.74 -27.91 5.76
N GLN A 226 7.37 -27.89 7.05
CA GLN A 226 6.34 -28.80 7.59
C GLN A 226 4.96 -28.55 6.97
N SER A 227 4.67 -27.31 6.57
CA SER A 227 3.38 -26.96 5.95
C SER A 227 3.31 -27.34 4.46
N LEU A 228 4.44 -27.70 3.84
CA LEU A 228 4.54 -28.10 2.43
C LEU A 228 4.67 -29.61 2.26
N ALA A 229 4.82 -30.36 3.37
CA ALA A 229 4.90 -31.81 3.39
C ALA A 229 3.53 -32.45 3.61
#